data_01c37036f046d6aa28a781169ee085a9
#
_entry.id   01c37036f046d6aa28a781169ee085a9
#
_cell.length_a   1.000
_cell.length_b   1.000
_cell.length_c   1.000
_cell.angle_alpha   90.00
_cell.angle_beta   90.00
_cell.angle_gamma   90.00
#
_symmetry.space_group_name_H-M   'P 1'
#
loop_
_entity.id
_entity.type
_entity.pdbx_description
1 polymer ?
#
loop_
_entity_poly.entity_id
_entity_poly.type
_entity_poly.pdbx_seq_one_letter_code
_entity_poly.pdbx_strand_id
1 'polypeptide(L)'
;MKRNKHLPLTETTYYILLALLEPAHGYHIMQKVEDMSDGDVKIAAGTMYGAIENLLKLKWICSVPSADKRRKIYQVTATGQEIIKLETQRIQKLHHIAKELGF
;
A
#
# COMPACT_ATOMS: atom_id res chain seq x y z
N MET A 1 -0.17 24.32 -5.16
CA MET A 1 -0.25 23.45 -3.98
C MET A 1 0.91 22.45 -3.98
N LYS A 2 1.61 22.33 -2.87
CA LYS A 2 2.74 21.40 -2.79
C LYS A 2 2.26 19.97 -2.66
N ARG A 3 2.86 19.08 -3.44
CA ARG A 3 2.65 17.64 -3.29
C ARG A 3 3.17 17.19 -1.93
N ASN A 4 2.50 16.21 -1.31
CA ASN A 4 3.02 15.56 -0.11
C ASN A 4 4.41 15.00 -0.42
N LYS A 5 5.35 15.21 0.51
CA LYS A 5 6.77 14.85 0.29
C LYS A 5 7.00 13.35 0.07
N HIS A 6 6.05 12.52 0.47
CA HIS A 6 6.17 11.06 0.32
C HIS A 6 5.65 10.56 -1.03
N LEU A 7 5.05 11.44 -1.84
CA LEU A 7 4.51 11.07 -3.15
C LEU A 7 5.49 11.44 -4.27
N PRO A 8 5.53 10.70 -5.36
CA PRO A 8 4.73 9.49 -5.61
C PRO A 8 5.20 8.31 -4.79
N LEU A 9 4.27 7.41 -4.49
CA LEU A 9 4.61 6.12 -3.89
C LEU A 9 5.18 5.19 -4.97
N THR A 10 5.98 4.19 -4.55
CA THR A 10 6.29 3.11 -5.46
C THR A 10 5.01 2.30 -5.69
N GLU A 11 4.94 1.62 -6.82
CA GLU A 11 3.81 0.73 -7.13
C GLU A 11 3.62 -0.31 -6.01
N THR A 12 4.72 -0.91 -5.56
CA THR A 12 4.69 -1.94 -4.51
C THR A 12 4.09 -1.39 -3.21
N THR A 13 4.54 -0.21 -2.78
CA THR A 13 4.03 0.41 -1.55
C THR A 13 2.54 0.71 -1.67
N TYR A 14 2.12 1.23 -2.81
CA TYR A 14 0.71 1.53 -3.04
C TYR A 14 -0.14 0.26 -2.95
N TYR A 15 0.30 -0.84 -3.59
CA TYR A 15 -0.40 -2.12 -3.49
C TYR A 15 -0.49 -2.64 -2.06
N ILE A 16 0.61 -2.53 -1.29
CA ILE A 16 0.61 -2.99 0.10
C ILE A 16 -0.42 -2.23 0.92
N LEU A 17 -0.46 -0.89 0.78
CA LEU A 17 -1.44 -0.08 1.50
C LEU A 17 -2.87 -0.45 1.12
N LEU A 18 -3.14 -0.65 -0.17
CA LEU A 18 -4.46 -1.09 -0.62
C LEU A 18 -4.83 -2.45 -0.04
N ALA A 19 -3.87 -3.38 0.00
CA ALA A 19 -4.09 -4.70 0.56
C ALA A 19 -4.42 -4.65 2.05
N LEU A 20 -3.94 -3.64 2.76
CA LEU A 20 -4.11 -3.48 4.20
C LEU A 20 -5.31 -2.61 4.59
N LEU A 21 -6.18 -2.27 3.66
CA LEU A 21 -7.49 -1.71 3.99
C LEU A 21 -8.29 -2.69 4.86
N GLU A 22 -8.04 -3.98 4.69
CA GLU A 22 -8.50 -5.02 5.60
C GLU A 22 -7.31 -5.61 6.33
N PRO A 23 -7.46 -6.00 7.62
CA PRO A 23 -6.35 -6.61 8.35
C PRO A 23 -5.79 -7.85 7.68
N ALA A 24 -4.47 -7.97 7.65
CA ALA A 24 -3.80 -9.13 7.05
C ALA A 24 -2.42 -9.33 7.64
N HIS A 25 -1.98 -10.61 7.69
CA HIS A 25 -0.61 -10.94 8.03
C HIS A 25 0.27 -10.93 6.77
N GLY A 26 1.60 -10.92 6.97
CA GLY A 26 2.56 -10.71 5.88
C GLY A 26 2.39 -11.62 4.68
N TYR A 27 2.26 -12.93 4.90
CA TYR A 27 2.08 -13.88 3.81
C TYR A 27 0.81 -13.59 3.01
N HIS A 28 -0.27 -13.26 3.70
CA HIS A 28 -1.55 -12.92 3.06
C HIS A 28 -1.44 -11.62 2.26
N ILE A 29 -0.66 -10.66 2.75
CA ILE A 29 -0.41 -9.41 1.99
C ILE A 29 0.22 -9.72 0.64
N MET A 30 1.24 -10.59 0.62
CA MET A 30 1.91 -11.01 -0.62
C MET A 30 0.91 -11.61 -1.60
N GLN A 31 0.05 -12.51 -1.11
CA GLN A 31 -0.96 -13.16 -1.93
C GLN A 31 -1.98 -12.16 -2.47
N LYS A 32 -2.45 -11.24 -1.62
CA LYS A 32 -3.42 -10.22 -2.03
C LYS A 32 -2.86 -9.32 -3.13
N VAL A 33 -1.59 -8.91 -3.00
CA VAL A 33 -0.96 -8.04 -4.01
C VAL A 33 -0.82 -8.78 -5.33
N GLU A 34 -0.39 -10.04 -5.30
CA GLU A 34 -0.29 -10.83 -6.52
C GLU A 34 -1.66 -10.96 -7.20
N ASP A 35 -2.71 -11.25 -6.42
CA ASP A 35 -4.06 -11.40 -6.97
C ASP A 35 -4.59 -10.07 -7.52
N MET A 36 -4.43 -8.96 -6.78
CA MET A 36 -4.91 -7.65 -7.22
C MET A 36 -4.23 -7.17 -8.49
N SER A 37 -2.97 -7.55 -8.70
CA SER A 37 -2.19 -7.14 -9.86
C SER A 37 -2.24 -8.14 -11.01
N ASP A 38 -3.07 -9.18 -10.91
CA ASP A 38 -3.13 -10.27 -11.90
C ASP A 38 -1.74 -10.86 -12.16
N GLY A 39 -0.93 -10.99 -11.11
CA GLY A 39 0.41 -11.56 -11.19
C GLY A 39 1.50 -10.61 -11.64
N ASP A 40 1.17 -9.36 -11.97
CA ASP A 40 2.18 -8.39 -12.41
C ASP A 40 3.15 -8.02 -11.30
N VAL A 41 2.70 -8.03 -10.05
CA VAL A 41 3.51 -7.68 -8.90
C VAL A 41 3.61 -8.86 -7.96
N LYS A 42 4.82 -9.40 -7.84
CA LYS A 42 5.16 -10.48 -6.90
C LYS A 42 6.20 -9.92 -5.95
N ILE A 43 5.85 -9.83 -4.68
CA ILE A 43 6.74 -9.22 -3.68
C ILE A 43 7.51 -10.31 -2.97
N ALA A 44 8.85 -10.22 -2.96
CA ALA A 44 9.67 -11.12 -2.16
C ALA A 44 9.48 -10.81 -0.67
N ALA A 45 9.59 -11.84 0.17
CA ALA A 45 9.35 -11.71 1.60
C ALA A 45 10.20 -10.61 2.24
N GLY A 46 11.49 -10.55 1.91
CA GLY A 46 12.38 -9.53 2.47
C GLY A 46 11.96 -8.11 2.11
N THR A 47 11.58 -7.90 0.85
CA THR A 47 11.09 -6.60 0.39
C THR A 47 9.81 -6.22 1.11
N MET A 48 8.89 -7.17 1.27
CA MET A 48 7.62 -6.93 1.95
C MET A 48 7.84 -6.55 3.42
N TYR A 49 8.65 -7.31 4.17
CA TYR A 49 8.90 -7.01 5.57
C TYR A 49 9.63 -5.69 5.76
N GLY A 50 10.55 -5.35 4.84
CA GLY A 50 11.20 -4.04 4.85
C GLY A 50 10.21 -2.91 4.64
N ALA A 51 9.27 -3.09 3.72
CA ALA A 51 8.22 -2.11 3.47
C ALA A 51 7.30 -1.96 4.69
N ILE A 52 6.90 -3.09 5.31
CA ILE A 52 6.05 -3.07 6.52
C ILE A 52 6.75 -2.30 7.63
N GLU A 53 8.03 -2.56 7.87
CA GLU A 53 8.79 -1.86 8.90
C GLU A 53 8.79 -0.35 8.66
N ASN A 54 9.01 0.06 7.42
CA ASN A 54 9.00 1.48 7.06
C ASN A 54 7.60 2.10 7.23
N LEU A 55 6.56 1.39 6.81
CA LEU A 55 5.19 1.88 6.94
C LEU A 55 4.75 2.00 8.40
N LEU A 56 5.23 1.11 9.27
CA LEU A 56 5.01 1.22 10.72
C LEU A 56 5.68 2.47 11.28
N LYS A 57 6.91 2.76 10.86
CA LYS A 57 7.62 3.97 11.28
C LYS A 57 6.89 5.24 10.86
N LEU A 58 6.33 5.24 9.67
CA LEU A 58 5.54 6.36 9.15
C LEU A 58 4.15 6.45 9.79
N LYS A 59 3.75 5.43 10.55
CA LYS A 59 2.42 5.32 11.17
C LYS A 59 1.29 5.28 10.14
N TRP A 60 1.59 4.81 8.95
CA TRP A 60 0.57 4.60 7.92
C TRP A 60 -0.14 3.26 8.08
N ILE A 61 0.49 2.33 8.78
CA ILE A 61 -0.12 1.08 9.20
C ILE A 61 0.15 0.87 10.69
N CYS A 62 -0.63 -0.02 11.30
CA CYS A 62 -0.45 -0.40 12.70
C CYS A 62 -0.64 -1.91 12.85
N SER A 63 -0.12 -2.45 13.94
CA SER A 63 -0.42 -3.83 14.33
C SER A 63 -1.80 -3.89 14.96
N VAL A 64 -2.55 -4.95 14.65
CA VAL A 64 -3.85 -5.19 15.27
C VAL A 64 -3.80 -6.49 16.06
N PRO A 65 -4.64 -6.65 17.10
CA PRO A 65 -4.65 -7.88 17.89
C PRO A 65 -4.95 -9.10 17.03
N SER A 66 -4.24 -10.20 17.31
CA SER A 66 -4.44 -11.47 16.65
C SER A 66 -4.61 -12.58 17.68
N ALA A 67 -5.48 -13.54 17.41
CA ALA A 67 -5.67 -14.71 18.25
C ALA A 67 -4.41 -15.59 18.23
N ASP A 68 -3.68 -15.61 17.13
CA ASP A 68 -2.42 -16.34 16.98
C ASP A 68 -1.26 -15.38 17.24
N LYS A 69 -0.62 -15.51 18.42
CA LYS A 69 0.47 -14.64 18.83
C LYS A 69 1.72 -14.77 17.94
N ARG A 70 1.81 -15.82 17.15
CA ARG A 70 2.94 -16.03 16.24
C ARG A 70 2.77 -15.28 14.92
N ARG A 71 1.56 -14.81 14.63
CA ARG A 71 1.26 -14.06 13.42
C ARG A 71 0.96 -12.61 13.76
N LYS A 72 1.74 -11.72 13.17
CA LYS A 72 1.46 -10.29 13.28
C LYS A 72 0.51 -9.89 12.17
N ILE A 73 -0.56 -9.20 12.55
CA ILE A 73 -1.58 -8.71 11.63
C ILE A 73 -1.46 -7.20 11.59
N TYR A 74 -1.57 -6.64 10.40
CA TYR A 74 -1.44 -5.20 10.17
C TYR A 74 -2.68 -4.65 9.50
N GLN A 75 -2.91 -3.37 9.67
CA GLN A 75 -4.02 -2.65 9.04
C GLN A 75 -3.60 -1.22 8.78
N VAL A 76 -4.10 -0.62 7.71
CA VAL A 76 -3.84 0.78 7.40
C VAL A 76 -4.50 1.68 8.46
N THR A 77 -3.81 2.75 8.84
CA THR A 77 -4.33 3.76 9.77
C THR A 77 -5.10 4.84 9.02
N ALA A 78 -5.75 5.74 9.76
CA ALA A 78 -6.40 6.90 9.17
C ALA A 78 -5.39 7.74 8.36
N THR A 79 -4.17 7.91 8.88
CA THR A 79 -3.10 8.61 8.15
C THR A 79 -2.74 7.88 6.87
N GLY A 80 -2.62 6.55 6.92
CA GLY A 80 -2.35 5.74 5.73
C GLY A 80 -3.46 5.85 4.70
N GLN A 81 -4.72 5.88 5.13
CA GLN A 81 -5.85 6.07 4.21
C GLN A 81 -5.78 7.42 3.51
N GLU A 82 -5.37 8.48 4.22
CA GLU A 82 -5.19 9.79 3.60
C GLU A 82 -4.08 9.76 2.54
N ILE A 83 -3.01 9.04 2.79
CA ILE A 83 -1.92 8.86 1.81
C ILE A 83 -2.43 8.11 0.57
N ILE A 84 -3.23 7.05 0.77
CA ILE A 84 -3.84 6.32 -0.35
C ILE A 84 -4.70 7.27 -1.19
N LYS A 85 -5.51 8.08 -0.52
CA LYS A 85 -6.40 9.04 -1.19
C LYS A 85 -5.59 10.03 -2.04
N LEU A 86 -4.55 10.62 -1.47
CA LEU A 86 -3.71 11.60 -2.17
C LEU A 86 -3.01 10.96 -3.38
N GLU A 87 -2.48 9.76 -3.21
CA GLU A 87 -1.83 9.05 -4.31
C GLU A 87 -2.82 8.69 -5.41
N THR A 88 -4.02 8.23 -5.03
CA THR A 88 -5.06 7.90 -6.01
C THR A 88 -5.44 9.13 -6.82
N GLN A 89 -5.61 10.28 -6.17
CA GLN A 89 -5.91 11.53 -6.85
C GLN A 89 -4.80 11.94 -7.81
N ARG A 90 -3.54 11.73 -7.42
CA ARG A 90 -2.39 12.01 -8.28
C ARG A 90 -2.41 11.15 -9.53
N ILE A 91 -2.68 9.85 -9.35
CA ILE A 91 -2.74 8.89 -10.47
C ILE A 91 -3.91 9.25 -11.41
N GLN A 92 -5.06 9.58 -10.84
CA GLN A 92 -6.23 9.98 -11.63
C GLN A 92 -5.96 11.22 -12.46
N LYS A 93 -5.25 12.20 -11.89
CA LYS A 93 -4.87 13.41 -12.61
C LYS A 93 -3.96 13.08 -13.79
N LEU A 94 -2.96 12.23 -13.58
CA LEU A 94 -2.07 11.81 -14.65
C LEU A 94 -2.84 11.07 -15.75
N HIS A 95 -3.73 10.19 -15.36
CA HIS A 95 -4.57 9.46 -16.30
C HIS A 95 -5.43 10.42 -17.14
N HIS A 96 -6.04 11.39 -16.49
CA HIS A 96 -6.88 12.39 -17.17
C HIS A 96 -6.08 13.17 -18.21
N ILE A 97 -4.89 13.65 -17.85
CA ILE A 97 -4.01 14.39 -18.75
C ILE A 97 -3.64 13.52 -19.96
N ALA A 98 -3.22 12.28 -19.71
CA ALA A 98 -2.84 11.37 -20.78
C ALA A 98 -4.01 11.09 -21.72
N LYS A 99 -5.21 10.91 -21.16
CA LYS A 99 -6.42 10.65 -21.94
C LYS A 99 -6.76 11.82 -22.85
N GLU A 100 -6.62 13.06 -22.38
CA GLU A 100 -6.84 14.25 -23.20
C GLU A 100 -5.82 14.37 -24.33
N LEU A 101 -4.65 13.78 -24.18
CA LEU A 101 -3.61 13.76 -25.21
C LEU A 101 -3.74 12.57 -26.17
N GLY A 102 -4.79 11.77 -26.04
CA GLY A 102 -5.08 10.69 -26.97
C GLY A 102 -4.66 9.29 -26.54
N PHE A 103 -4.36 9.10 -25.23
CA PHE A 103 -3.93 7.80 -24.71
C PHE A 103 -4.96 7.07 -23.85
#